data_9f07d8186e1606dda6c25e1d860db06e
#
_entry.id   9f07d8186e1606dda6c25e1d860db06e
#
_cell.length_a   1.000
_cell.length_b   1.000
_cell.length_c   1.000
_cell.angle_alpha   90.00
_cell.angle_beta   90.00
_cell.angle_gamma   90.00
#
_symmetry.space_group_name_H-M   'P 1'
#
loop_
_entity.id
_entity.type
_entity.pdbx_description
1 polymer ?
#
loop_
_entity_poly.entity_id
_entity_poly.type
_entity_poly.pdbx_seq_one_letter_code
_entity_poly.pdbx_strand_id
1 'polypeptide(L)'
;MKAVNWPAYGVDVLRMWVASTDFTHDVVIGPTNVKKVSEALRKIRNTARFILGNLDSSKENAVDFSNENKINVDVDSLSPLDSLMIYRLETFIQETAIAYENFNYRKVFDLVQQMI
;
A
#
# COMPACT_ATOMS: atom_id res chain seq x y z
N MET A 1 -20.44 6.04 -32.01
CA MET A 1 -19.53 5.62 -30.93
C MET A 1 -20.12 4.39 -30.26
N LYS A 2 -19.43 3.23 -30.27
CA LYS A 2 -19.89 2.08 -29.49
C LYS A 2 -19.68 2.38 -28.01
N ALA A 3 -20.74 2.32 -27.21
CA ALA A 3 -20.63 2.45 -25.76
C ALA A 3 -19.67 1.35 -25.25
N VAL A 4 -18.53 1.75 -24.73
CA VAL A 4 -17.58 0.81 -24.10
C VAL A 4 -18.22 0.42 -22.77
N ASN A 5 -18.69 -0.81 -22.69
CA ASN A 5 -19.28 -1.36 -21.47
C ASN A 5 -18.13 -1.63 -20.45
N TRP A 6 -17.87 -0.66 -19.59
CA TRP A 6 -16.87 -0.79 -18.54
C TRP A 6 -17.48 -1.54 -17.35
N PRO A 7 -16.76 -2.50 -16.76
CA PRO A 7 -17.21 -3.09 -15.50
C PRO A 7 -17.25 -2.02 -14.40
N ALA A 8 -18.16 -2.17 -13.45
CA ALA A 8 -18.26 -1.29 -12.30
C ALA A 8 -17.11 -1.57 -11.32
N TYR A 9 -16.05 -0.80 -11.41
CA TYR A 9 -14.85 -0.98 -10.56
C TYR A 9 -15.01 -0.41 -9.14
N GLY A 10 -15.99 0.45 -8.90
CA GLY A 10 -16.17 1.16 -7.64
C GLY A 10 -15.32 2.44 -7.52
N VAL A 11 -15.72 3.29 -6.57
CA VAL A 11 -15.15 4.62 -6.39
C VAL A 11 -13.68 4.61 -5.93
N ASP A 12 -13.28 3.62 -5.16
CA ASP A 12 -11.90 3.52 -4.64
C ASP A 12 -10.88 3.28 -5.75
N VAL A 13 -11.27 2.53 -6.79
CA VAL A 13 -10.42 2.33 -7.97
C VAL A 13 -10.23 3.65 -8.72
N LEU A 14 -11.29 4.45 -8.83
CA LEU A 14 -11.20 5.76 -9.46
C LEU A 14 -10.31 6.73 -8.66
N ARG A 15 -10.47 6.77 -7.34
CA ARG A 15 -9.62 7.57 -6.45
C ARG A 15 -8.14 7.17 -6.58
N MET A 16 -7.88 5.87 -6.58
CA MET A 16 -6.53 5.35 -6.71
C MET A 16 -5.94 5.64 -8.09
N TRP A 17 -6.76 5.57 -9.16
CA TRP A 17 -6.34 5.96 -10.49
C TRP A 17 -5.92 7.43 -10.54
N VAL A 18 -6.72 8.34 -9.97
CA VAL A 18 -6.39 9.77 -9.87
C VAL A 18 -5.07 9.98 -9.13
N ALA A 19 -4.88 9.32 -7.98
CA ALA A 19 -3.65 9.43 -7.20
C ALA A 19 -2.41 8.88 -7.92
N SER A 20 -2.58 7.87 -8.78
CA SER A 20 -1.49 7.26 -9.56
C SER A 20 -1.11 8.04 -10.81
N THR A 21 -1.88 9.07 -11.15
CA THR A 21 -1.73 9.81 -12.41
C THR A 21 -0.95 11.10 -12.17
N ASP A 22 -0.10 11.45 -13.13
CA ASP A 22 0.55 12.74 -13.16
C ASP A 22 -0.41 13.78 -13.77
N PHE A 23 -1.02 14.60 -12.92
CA PHE A 23 -1.99 15.62 -13.31
C PHE A 23 -1.34 16.86 -13.96
N THR A 24 -0.01 16.92 -14.01
CA THR A 24 0.71 18.03 -14.69
C THR A 24 0.75 17.87 -16.21
N HIS A 25 0.35 16.70 -16.70
CA HIS A 25 0.30 16.35 -18.12
C HIS A 25 -1.09 15.85 -18.51
N ASP A 26 -1.34 15.75 -19.82
CA ASP A 26 -2.59 15.19 -20.34
C ASP A 26 -2.78 13.75 -19.88
N VAL A 27 -3.92 13.51 -19.24
CA VAL A 27 -4.24 12.21 -18.64
C VAL A 27 -5.14 11.40 -19.56
N VAL A 28 -4.66 10.24 -19.98
CA VAL A 28 -5.44 9.29 -20.78
C VAL A 28 -6.11 8.27 -19.88
N ILE A 29 -7.45 8.32 -19.82
CA ILE A 29 -8.23 7.27 -19.17
C ILE A 29 -8.58 6.18 -20.19
N GLY A 30 -8.28 4.93 -19.87
CA GLY A 30 -8.59 3.78 -20.72
C GLY A 30 -8.91 2.53 -19.89
N PRO A 31 -9.67 1.58 -20.47
CA PRO A 31 -10.08 0.35 -19.76
C PRO A 31 -8.89 -0.41 -19.18
N THR A 32 -7.79 -0.47 -19.92
CA THR A 32 -6.56 -1.15 -19.49
C THR A 32 -5.91 -0.49 -18.28
N ASN A 33 -5.89 0.85 -18.23
CA ASN A 33 -5.30 1.58 -17.12
C ASN A 33 -6.13 1.40 -15.85
N VAL A 34 -7.45 1.53 -15.94
CA VAL A 34 -8.36 1.34 -14.81
C VAL A 34 -8.30 -0.11 -14.31
N LYS A 35 -8.20 -1.09 -15.20
CA LYS A 35 -8.03 -2.50 -14.82
C LYS A 35 -6.74 -2.72 -14.03
N LYS A 36 -5.61 -2.18 -14.47
CA LYS A 36 -4.33 -2.28 -13.73
C LYS A 36 -4.43 -1.71 -12.33
N VAL A 37 -5.06 -0.55 -12.17
CA VAL A 37 -5.27 0.07 -10.86
C VAL A 37 -6.20 -0.76 -9.98
N SER A 38 -7.24 -1.37 -10.56
CA SER A 38 -8.13 -2.30 -9.83
C SER A 38 -7.36 -3.52 -9.31
N GLU A 39 -6.46 -4.07 -10.11
CA GLU A 39 -5.59 -5.19 -9.70
C GLU A 39 -4.62 -4.77 -8.58
N ALA A 40 -4.04 -3.57 -8.67
CA ALA A 40 -3.20 -2.99 -7.64
C ALA A 40 -3.96 -2.83 -6.31
N LEU A 41 -5.16 -2.26 -6.33
CA LEU A 41 -6.01 -2.12 -5.15
C LEU A 41 -6.36 -3.49 -4.52
N ARG A 42 -6.64 -4.49 -5.36
CA ARG A 42 -6.89 -5.85 -4.88
C ARG A 42 -5.67 -6.43 -4.16
N LYS A 43 -4.47 -6.21 -4.70
CA LYS A 43 -3.20 -6.65 -4.09
C LYS A 43 -3.02 -6.00 -2.71
N ILE A 44 -3.17 -4.68 -2.61
CA ILE A 44 -3.11 -3.93 -1.34
C ILE A 44 -4.09 -4.51 -0.31
N ARG A 45 -5.36 -4.70 -0.70
CA ARG A 45 -6.40 -5.25 0.20
C ARG A 45 -6.08 -6.66 0.66
N ASN A 46 -5.54 -7.51 -0.21
CA ASN A 46 -5.17 -8.87 0.15
C ASN A 46 -3.99 -8.88 1.13
N THR A 47 -2.98 -8.05 0.91
CA THR A 47 -1.84 -7.90 1.84
C THR A 47 -2.30 -7.38 3.20
N ALA A 48 -3.13 -6.33 3.23
CA ALA A 48 -3.70 -5.82 4.47
C ALA A 48 -4.52 -6.88 5.22
N ARG A 49 -5.36 -7.65 4.50
CA ARG A 49 -6.12 -8.76 5.09
C ARG A 49 -5.21 -9.83 5.68
N PHE A 50 -4.13 -10.19 4.99
CA PHE A 50 -3.15 -11.15 5.47
C PHE A 50 -2.49 -10.66 6.77
N ILE A 51 -2.02 -9.41 6.79
CA ILE A 51 -1.41 -8.80 7.97
C ILE A 51 -2.41 -8.79 9.13
N LEU A 52 -3.61 -8.24 8.93
CA LEU A 52 -4.65 -8.17 9.96
C LEU A 52 -5.06 -9.56 10.49
N GLY A 53 -5.11 -10.57 9.63
CA GLY A 53 -5.41 -11.95 10.04
C GLY A 53 -4.33 -12.57 10.91
N ASN A 54 -3.09 -12.09 10.85
CA ASN A 54 -2.01 -12.53 11.72
C ASN A 54 -1.90 -11.71 13.02
N LEU A 55 -2.56 -10.55 13.07
CA LEU A 55 -2.61 -9.66 14.24
C LEU A 55 -3.88 -9.86 15.09
N ASP A 56 -4.68 -10.88 14.79
CA ASP A 56 -5.94 -11.16 15.49
C ASP A 56 -5.67 -11.50 16.97
N SER A 57 -6.10 -10.61 17.85
CA SER A 57 -5.90 -10.67 19.30
C SER A 57 -6.57 -11.87 19.99
N SER A 58 -7.44 -12.59 19.27
CA SER A 58 -8.08 -13.82 19.77
C SER A 58 -7.13 -15.03 19.75
N LYS A 59 -5.97 -14.93 19.13
CA LYS A 59 -4.97 -15.98 19.05
C LYS A 59 -3.97 -15.88 20.21
N GLU A 60 -3.56 -17.01 20.76
CA GLU A 60 -2.67 -17.15 21.93
C GLU A 60 -1.33 -16.40 21.82
N ASN A 61 -0.90 -16.08 20.59
CA ASN A 61 0.35 -15.36 20.25
C ASN A 61 0.10 -14.00 19.59
N ALA A 62 -1.08 -13.41 19.79
CA ALA A 62 -1.39 -12.12 19.17
C ALA A 62 -0.57 -10.98 19.79
N VAL A 63 -0.04 -10.11 18.94
CA VAL A 63 0.63 -8.90 19.40
C VAL A 63 -0.41 -7.88 19.86
N ASP A 64 -0.38 -7.54 21.14
CA ASP A 64 -1.26 -6.54 21.72
C ASP A 64 -0.72 -5.12 21.43
N PHE A 65 -1.29 -4.48 20.41
CA PHE A 65 -0.95 -3.10 20.01
C PHE A 65 -1.54 -2.03 20.93
N SER A 66 -2.42 -2.39 21.89
CA SER A 66 -2.99 -1.44 22.85
C SER A 66 -1.96 -0.94 23.86
N ASN A 67 -0.81 -1.58 23.94
CA ASN A 67 0.24 -1.31 24.91
C ASN A 67 1.56 -1.04 24.18
N GLU A 68 1.83 0.23 23.85
CA GLU A 68 3.04 0.65 23.12
C GLU A 68 4.35 0.16 23.79
N ASN A 69 4.32 -0.08 25.11
CA ASN A 69 5.48 -0.55 25.88
C ASN A 69 5.72 -2.08 25.76
N LYS A 70 4.83 -2.84 25.12
CA LYS A 70 4.98 -4.31 24.98
C LYS A 70 5.57 -4.75 23.65
N ILE A 71 5.68 -3.86 22.67
CA ILE A 71 6.32 -4.15 21.39
C ILE A 71 7.81 -3.82 21.53
N ASN A 72 8.49 -4.60 22.33
CA ASN A 72 9.95 -4.49 22.44
C ASN A 72 10.56 -5.51 21.47
N VAL A 73 10.82 -5.08 20.24
CA VAL A 73 11.56 -5.89 19.28
C VAL A 73 13.04 -5.79 19.65
N ASP A 74 13.59 -6.88 20.18
CA ASP A 74 15.03 -6.98 20.37
C ASP A 74 15.72 -7.08 19.01
N VAL A 75 16.25 -5.94 18.56
CA VAL A 75 16.86 -5.81 17.22
C VAL A 75 18.08 -6.73 17.07
N ASP A 76 18.78 -7.02 18.17
CA ASP A 76 19.98 -7.87 18.15
C ASP A 76 19.64 -9.36 17.97
N SER A 77 18.40 -9.74 18.26
CA SER A 77 17.91 -11.13 18.10
C SER A 77 17.27 -11.40 16.73
N LEU A 78 17.13 -10.41 15.87
CA LEU A 78 16.47 -10.54 14.57
C LEU A 78 17.31 -11.36 13.57
N SER A 79 16.62 -12.14 12.75
CA SER A 79 17.27 -12.77 11.60
C SER A 79 17.76 -11.71 10.59
N PRO A 80 18.79 -12.02 9.77
CA PRO A 80 19.24 -11.08 8.72
C PRO A 80 18.12 -10.67 7.76
N LEU A 81 17.14 -11.55 7.52
CA LEU A 81 15.98 -11.27 6.67
C LEU A 81 15.03 -10.27 7.35
N ASP A 82 14.76 -10.44 8.63
CA ASP A 82 13.89 -9.52 9.39
C ASP A 82 14.54 -8.14 9.50
N SER A 83 15.84 -8.08 9.75
CA SER A 83 16.60 -6.83 9.79
C SER A 83 16.53 -6.09 8.43
N LEU A 84 16.65 -6.82 7.31
CA LEU A 84 16.48 -6.25 5.98
C LEU A 84 15.07 -5.71 5.75
N MET A 85 14.04 -6.43 6.23
CA MET A 85 12.65 -6.00 6.11
C MET A 85 12.38 -4.73 6.92
N ILE A 86 12.91 -4.61 8.13
CA ILE A 86 12.80 -3.40 8.96
C ILE A 86 13.48 -2.23 8.25
N TYR A 87 14.71 -2.41 7.76
CA TYR A 87 15.42 -1.37 7.01
C TYR A 87 14.62 -0.89 5.79
N ARG A 88 14.02 -1.81 5.03
CA ARG A 88 13.17 -1.45 3.88
C ARG A 88 11.91 -0.70 4.31
N LEU A 89 11.31 -1.09 5.43
CA LEU A 89 10.13 -0.43 5.98
C LEU A 89 10.46 1.00 6.43
N GLU A 90 11.58 1.21 7.11
CA GLU A 90 12.04 2.54 7.52
C GLU A 90 12.29 3.44 6.31
N THR A 91 12.99 2.92 5.30
CA THR A 91 13.23 3.65 4.04
C THR A 91 11.91 4.01 3.36
N PHE A 92 10.97 3.07 3.28
CA PHE A 92 9.64 3.30 2.73
C PHE A 92 8.88 4.40 3.49
N ILE A 93 8.90 4.39 4.82
CA ILE A 93 8.24 5.41 5.65
C ILE A 93 8.83 6.80 5.37
N GLN A 94 10.15 6.91 5.36
CA GLN A 94 10.85 8.19 5.10
C GLN A 94 10.56 8.73 3.71
N GLU A 95 10.70 7.90 2.67
CA GLU A 95 10.44 8.32 1.29
C GLU A 95 8.97 8.68 1.06
N THR A 96 8.06 7.96 1.69
CA THR A 96 6.62 8.24 1.62
C THR A 96 6.28 9.55 2.29
N ALA A 97 6.85 9.85 3.46
CA ALA A 97 6.66 11.12 4.16
C ALA A 97 7.13 12.30 3.28
N ILE A 98 8.34 12.22 2.72
CA ILE A 98 8.87 13.25 1.81
C ILE A 98 7.98 13.42 0.56
N ALA A 99 7.47 12.32 0.01
CA ALA A 99 6.59 12.37 -1.16
C ALA A 99 5.25 13.04 -0.84
N TYR A 100 4.68 12.83 0.36
CA TYR A 100 3.47 13.50 0.83
C TYR A 100 3.71 15.01 1.07
N GLU A 101 4.80 15.40 1.69
CA GLU A 101 5.16 16.81 1.90
C GLU A 101 5.29 17.58 0.58
N ASN A 102 5.75 16.90 -0.48
CA ASN A 102 5.88 17.47 -1.82
C ASN A 102 4.64 17.28 -2.71
N PHE A 103 3.52 16.79 -2.17
CA PHE A 103 2.29 16.47 -2.91
C PHE A 103 2.50 15.52 -4.09
N ASN A 104 3.55 14.70 -4.06
CA ASN A 104 3.88 13.71 -5.10
C ASN A 104 3.17 12.39 -4.84
N TYR A 105 1.85 12.37 -5.00
CA TYR A 105 1.01 11.18 -4.72
C TYR A 105 1.32 10.02 -5.67
N ARG A 106 1.76 10.30 -6.89
CA ARG A 106 2.20 9.26 -7.82
C ARG A 106 3.38 8.48 -7.25
N LYS A 107 4.39 9.16 -6.70
CA LYS A 107 5.53 8.50 -6.05
C LYS A 107 5.08 7.66 -4.86
N VAL A 108 4.13 8.16 -4.06
CA VAL A 108 3.53 7.37 -2.96
C VAL A 108 2.89 6.09 -3.47
N PHE A 109 2.12 6.17 -4.56
CA PHE A 109 1.52 4.99 -5.19
C PHE A 109 2.58 3.97 -5.62
N ASP A 110 3.64 4.42 -6.30
CA ASP A 110 4.73 3.56 -6.78
C ASP A 110 5.47 2.90 -5.61
N LEU A 111 5.78 3.64 -4.54
CA LEU A 111 6.41 3.11 -3.33
C LEU A 111 5.55 2.02 -2.66
N VAL A 112 4.25 2.26 -2.52
CA VAL A 112 3.31 1.27 -1.99
C VAL A 112 3.29 0.01 -2.87
N GLN A 113 3.32 0.15 -4.20
CA GLN A 113 3.34 -1.00 -5.12
C GLN A 113 4.64 -1.81 -5.03
N GLN A 114 5.76 -1.19 -4.70
CA GLN A 114 7.05 -1.86 -4.50
C GLN A 114 7.13 -2.60 -3.17
N MET A 115 6.44 -2.08 -2.15
CA MET A 115 6.47 -2.66 -0.80
C MET A 115 5.56 -3.88 -0.64
N ILE A 116 4.51 -4.01 -1.47
CA ILE A 116 3.52 -5.09 -1.46
C ILE A 116 3.94 -6.23 -2.40
#